data_f3107a0065334b960c13b9237186b777
#
_entry.id   f3107a0065334b960c13b9237186b777
#
_cell.length_a   1.000
_cell.length_b   1.000
_cell.length_c   1.000
_cell.angle_alpha   90.00
_cell.angle_beta   90.00
_cell.angle_gamma   90.00
#
_symmetry.space_group_name_H-M   'P 1'
#
loop_
_entity.id
_entity.type
_entity.pdbx_description
1 polymer ?
#
loop_
_entity_poly.entity_id
_entity_poly.type
_entity_poly.pdbx_seq_one_letter_code
_entity_poly.pdbx_strand_id
1 'polypeptide(L)'
;MVPITLLKLVENNSFLSVLSSLYHSNGFELYLVGGAVRDGILDIPTEDFDFTTNATPEESIKLLKTNNYKTTEVGRNFGTIELYDQKNVVHITTFRKDTYKTDSRNPEIENATDLITDLSRRDFTINSIAYSIAVSYTHLTLPTSV
;
A
#
# COMPACT_ATOMS: atom_id res chain seq x y z
N MET A 1 0.78 19.33 -4.01
CA MET A 1 0.98 19.64 -2.58
C MET A 1 0.32 18.58 -1.72
N VAL A 2 1.03 18.12 -0.70
CA VAL A 2 0.50 17.12 0.23
C VAL A 2 -0.27 17.85 1.34
N PRO A 3 -1.51 17.42 1.65
CA PRO A 3 -2.27 18.01 2.75
C PRO A 3 -1.53 17.88 4.09
N ILE A 4 -1.61 18.92 4.91
CA ILE A 4 -0.93 18.95 6.22
C ILE A 4 -1.45 17.85 7.16
N THR A 5 -2.74 17.50 7.05
CA THR A 5 -3.35 16.43 7.86
C THR A 5 -2.73 15.07 7.55
N LEU A 6 -2.36 14.83 6.30
CA LEU A 6 -1.69 13.61 5.88
C LEU A 6 -0.25 13.58 6.41
N LEU A 7 0.45 14.70 6.40
CA LEU A 7 1.78 14.83 7.00
C LEU A 7 1.73 14.55 8.50
N LYS A 8 0.71 15.04 9.20
CA LYS A 8 0.50 14.76 10.62
C LYS A 8 0.24 13.29 10.88
N LEU A 9 -0.50 12.61 10.02
CA LEU A 9 -0.72 11.17 10.14
C LEU A 9 0.61 10.42 10.15
N VAL A 10 1.51 10.77 9.25
CA VAL A 10 2.84 10.16 9.15
C VAL A 10 3.69 10.47 10.39
N GLU A 11 3.68 11.72 10.86
CA GLU A 11 4.41 12.12 12.07
C GLU A 11 3.92 11.39 13.32
N ASN A 12 2.60 11.20 13.44
CA ASN A 12 1.99 10.56 14.59
C ASN A 12 2.09 9.03 14.56
N ASN A 13 2.47 8.46 13.43
CA ASN A 13 2.61 7.01 13.25
C ASN A 13 3.97 6.71 12.65
N SER A 14 5.01 6.76 13.47
CA SER A 14 6.41 6.62 13.02
C SER A 14 6.68 5.32 12.28
N PHE A 15 5.92 4.26 12.55
CA PHE A 15 6.09 2.99 11.85
C PHE A 15 5.86 3.13 10.34
N LEU A 16 5.04 4.09 9.90
CA LEU A 16 4.80 4.33 8.47
C LEU A 16 6.10 4.73 7.77
N SER A 17 6.85 5.65 8.37
CA SER A 17 8.14 6.09 7.82
C SER A 17 9.20 5.00 7.89
N VAL A 18 9.24 4.25 8.99
CA VAL A 18 10.21 3.16 9.16
C VAL A 18 9.98 2.08 8.11
N LEU A 19 8.72 1.67 7.92
CA LEU A 19 8.35 0.65 6.94
C LEU A 19 8.67 1.12 5.51
N SER A 20 8.33 2.36 5.20
CA SER A 20 8.58 2.93 3.88
C SER A 20 10.08 3.04 3.58
N SER A 21 10.87 3.45 4.56
CA SER A 21 12.32 3.51 4.42
C SER A 21 12.94 2.12 4.24
N LEU A 22 12.41 1.12 4.94
CA LEU A 22 12.86 -0.26 4.81
C LEU A 22 12.69 -0.77 3.38
N TYR A 23 11.51 -0.57 2.80
CA TYR A 23 11.24 -0.98 1.42
C TYR A 23 12.13 -0.22 0.44
N HIS A 24 12.15 1.10 0.58
CA HIS A 24 12.94 1.96 -0.32
C HIS A 24 14.43 1.62 -0.29
N SER A 25 15.01 1.39 0.90
CA SER A 25 16.42 1.03 1.05
C SER A 25 16.78 -0.30 0.40
N ASN A 26 15.80 -1.15 0.16
CA ASN A 26 15.97 -2.45 -0.49
C ASN A 26 15.53 -2.43 -1.96
N GLY A 27 15.33 -1.25 -2.52
CA GLY A 27 15.02 -1.09 -3.95
C GLY A 27 13.57 -1.30 -4.31
N PHE A 28 12.67 -1.31 -3.33
CA PHE A 28 11.23 -1.48 -3.57
C PHE A 28 10.49 -0.16 -3.40
N GLU A 29 9.40 -0.02 -4.15
CA GLU A 29 8.44 1.06 -3.96
C GLU A 29 7.39 0.65 -2.93
N LEU A 30 6.92 1.60 -2.14
CA LEU A 30 5.85 1.37 -1.18
C LEU A 30 4.99 2.63 -1.09
N TYR A 31 3.69 2.47 -1.26
CA TYR A 31 2.74 3.57 -1.24
C TYR A 31 1.59 3.28 -0.29
N LEU A 32 1.25 4.26 0.54
CA LEU A 32 0.04 4.22 1.35
C LEU A 32 -1.15 4.50 0.41
N VAL A 33 -2.18 3.67 0.49
CA VAL A 33 -3.34 3.76 -0.42
C VAL A 33 -4.65 3.61 0.34
N GLY A 34 -5.75 3.83 -0.36
CA GLY A 34 -7.08 3.52 0.11
C GLY A 34 -7.59 4.40 1.23
N GLY A 35 -8.35 3.79 2.14
CA GLY A 35 -9.05 4.49 3.21
C GLY A 35 -8.14 5.25 4.16
N ALA A 36 -6.93 4.77 4.40
CA ALA A 36 -5.99 5.47 5.29
C ALA A 36 -5.55 6.81 4.71
N VAL A 37 -5.35 6.89 3.38
CA VAL A 37 -5.02 8.15 2.71
C VAL A 37 -6.20 9.11 2.80
N ARG A 38 -7.40 8.64 2.49
CA ARG A 38 -8.64 9.42 2.61
C ARG A 38 -8.81 9.94 4.04
N ASP A 39 -8.71 9.06 5.03
CA ASP A 39 -8.89 9.40 6.43
C ASP A 39 -7.81 10.37 6.90
N GLY A 40 -6.57 10.19 6.45
CA GLY A 40 -5.48 11.13 6.73
C GLY A 40 -5.75 12.52 6.17
N ILE A 41 -6.26 12.61 4.95
CA ILE A 41 -6.61 13.89 4.33
C ILE A 41 -7.74 14.58 5.10
N LEU A 42 -8.73 13.81 5.54
CA LEU A 42 -9.90 14.30 6.28
C LEU A 42 -9.66 14.46 7.79
N ASP A 43 -8.44 14.15 8.25
CA ASP A 43 -8.07 14.18 9.67
C ASP A 43 -8.95 13.27 10.54
N ILE A 44 -9.28 12.09 10.01
CA ILE A 44 -10.06 11.05 10.69
C ILE A 44 -9.08 10.01 11.24
N PRO A 45 -9.14 9.63 12.53
CA PRO A 45 -8.27 8.59 13.09
C PRO A 45 -8.46 7.26 12.36
N THR A 46 -7.35 6.53 12.13
CA THR A 46 -7.38 5.22 11.51
C THR A 46 -6.36 4.30 12.18
N GLU A 47 -6.68 3.02 12.24
CA GLU A 47 -5.80 1.96 12.74
C GLU A 47 -5.49 0.92 11.64
N ASP A 48 -6.15 1.05 10.49
CA ASP A 48 -5.97 0.17 9.35
C ASP A 48 -5.22 0.90 8.24
N PHE A 49 -4.08 0.34 7.84
CA PHE A 49 -3.22 0.95 6.84
C PHE A 49 -3.00 -0.04 5.70
N ASP A 50 -3.33 0.39 4.49
CA ASP A 50 -3.12 -0.39 3.28
C ASP A 50 -1.98 0.21 2.48
N PHE A 51 -1.00 -0.64 2.14
CA PHE A 51 0.10 -0.27 1.26
C PHE A 51 0.05 -1.10 0.00
N THR A 52 0.59 -0.56 -1.07
CA THR A 52 0.85 -1.29 -2.30
C THR A 52 2.33 -1.15 -2.68
N THR A 53 2.90 -2.22 -3.25
CA THR A 53 4.34 -2.32 -3.50
C THR A 53 4.62 -3.09 -4.79
N ASN A 54 5.79 -2.84 -5.38
CA ASN A 54 6.30 -3.65 -6.49
C ASN A 54 7.01 -4.94 -6.00
N ALA A 55 7.24 -5.10 -4.70
CA ALA A 55 7.79 -6.33 -4.15
C ALA A 55 6.77 -7.46 -4.26
N THR A 56 7.23 -8.66 -4.62
CA THR A 56 6.37 -9.85 -4.58
C THR A 56 6.02 -10.20 -3.12
N PRO A 57 4.96 -10.99 -2.87
CA PRO A 57 4.67 -11.42 -1.50
C PRO A 57 5.87 -12.12 -0.83
N GLU A 58 6.60 -12.93 -1.56
CA GLU A 58 7.78 -13.63 -1.06
C GLU A 58 8.90 -12.66 -0.70
N GLU A 59 9.12 -11.66 -1.53
CA GLU A 59 10.11 -10.61 -1.27
C GLU A 59 9.73 -9.79 -0.04
N SER A 60 8.46 -9.44 0.10
CA SER A 60 7.94 -8.72 1.27
C SER A 60 8.11 -9.55 2.55
N ILE A 61 7.74 -10.83 2.52
CA ILE A 61 7.88 -11.72 3.68
C ILE A 61 9.34 -11.80 4.12
N LYS A 62 10.25 -12.01 3.19
CA LYS A 62 11.69 -12.09 3.49
C LYS A 62 12.21 -10.81 4.11
N LEU A 63 11.84 -9.67 3.52
CA LEU A 63 12.25 -8.34 3.99
C LEU A 63 11.76 -8.08 5.41
N LEU A 64 10.49 -8.36 5.66
CA LEU A 64 9.86 -8.10 6.95
C LEU A 64 10.38 -9.04 8.03
N LYS A 65 10.53 -10.32 7.75
CA LYS A 65 11.07 -11.29 8.72
C LYS A 65 12.52 -10.98 9.08
N THR A 66 13.34 -10.59 8.11
CA THR A 66 14.73 -10.20 8.35
C THR A 66 14.83 -9.01 9.31
N ASN A 67 13.82 -8.17 9.34
CA ASN A 67 13.75 -6.98 10.18
C ASN A 67 12.83 -7.14 11.40
N ASN A 68 12.59 -8.39 11.81
CA ASN A 68 11.89 -8.76 13.03
C ASN A 68 10.39 -8.42 13.06
N TYR A 69 9.78 -8.25 11.90
CA TYR A 69 8.33 -8.13 11.82
C TYR A 69 7.68 -9.50 11.79
N LYS A 70 6.57 -9.63 12.49
CA LYS A 70 5.72 -10.82 12.42
C LYS A 70 4.68 -10.59 11.33
N THR A 71 4.60 -11.52 10.40
CA THR A 71 3.66 -11.43 9.27
C THR A 71 2.71 -12.61 9.29
N THR A 72 1.50 -12.39 8.81
CA THR A 72 0.57 -13.46 8.51
C THR A 72 0.35 -13.51 6.99
N GLU A 73 0.09 -14.71 6.49
CA GLU A 73 -0.09 -14.93 5.06
C GLU A 73 -1.57 -14.93 4.65
N VAL A 74 -2.43 -14.40 5.50
CA VAL A 74 -3.86 -14.23 5.19
C VAL A 74 -3.96 -13.32 3.97
N GLY A 75 -4.58 -13.83 2.91
CA GLY A 75 -4.69 -13.09 1.66
C GLY A 75 -3.49 -13.25 0.72
N ARG A 76 -2.53 -14.13 1.02
CA ARG A 76 -1.35 -14.36 0.16
C ARG A 76 -1.74 -14.74 -1.28
N ASN A 77 -2.83 -15.49 -1.44
CA ASN A 77 -3.34 -15.87 -2.77
C ASN A 77 -3.77 -14.65 -3.59
N PHE A 78 -4.02 -13.54 -2.92
CA PHE A 78 -4.38 -12.25 -3.54
C PHE A 78 -3.20 -11.28 -3.53
N GLY A 79 -2.01 -11.75 -3.14
CA GLY A 79 -0.80 -10.92 -3.11
C GLY A 79 -0.70 -10.03 -1.88
N THR A 80 -1.44 -10.30 -0.81
CA THR A 80 -1.49 -9.47 0.39
C THR A 80 -0.80 -10.14 1.57
N ILE A 81 0.06 -9.39 2.25
CA ILE A 81 0.71 -9.76 3.50
C ILE A 81 0.15 -8.87 4.60
N GLU A 82 -0.19 -9.45 5.74
CA GLU A 82 -0.69 -8.70 6.89
C GLU A 82 0.36 -8.69 8.00
N LEU A 83 0.52 -7.54 8.64
CA LEU A 83 1.33 -7.41 9.84
C LEU A 83 0.66 -6.47 10.84
N TYR A 84 1.09 -6.54 12.08
CA TYR A 84 0.57 -5.72 13.16
C TYR A 84 1.67 -4.89 13.77
N ASP A 85 1.37 -3.61 14.04
CA ASP A 85 2.20 -2.71 14.81
C ASP A 85 1.35 -2.18 15.96
N GLN A 86 1.57 -2.71 17.16
CA GLN A 86 0.72 -2.43 18.33
C GLN A 86 -0.75 -2.74 17.99
N LYS A 87 -1.63 -1.73 18.03
CA LYS A 87 -3.05 -1.87 17.68
C LYS A 87 -3.33 -1.69 16.19
N ASN A 88 -2.33 -1.25 15.42
CA ASN A 88 -2.50 -0.98 14.00
C ASN A 88 -2.40 -2.24 13.17
N VAL A 89 -3.27 -2.38 12.20
CA VAL A 89 -3.25 -3.48 11.22
C VAL A 89 -2.71 -2.92 9.91
N VAL A 90 -1.71 -3.60 9.36
CA VAL A 90 -1.07 -3.18 8.12
C VAL A 90 -1.21 -4.28 7.09
N HIS A 91 -1.71 -3.93 5.92
CA HIS A 91 -1.78 -4.81 4.76
C HIS A 91 -0.83 -4.28 3.69
N ILE A 92 0.00 -5.15 3.15
CA ILE A 92 0.90 -4.81 2.05
C ILE A 92 0.56 -5.73 0.89
N THR A 93 0.09 -5.12 -0.19
CA THR A 93 -0.37 -5.85 -1.38
C THR A 93 0.56 -5.55 -2.54
N THR A 94 1.03 -6.61 -3.21
CA THR A 94 1.81 -6.46 -4.44
C THR A 94 0.96 -5.84 -5.53
N PHE A 95 1.53 -4.94 -6.32
CA PHE A 95 0.86 -4.35 -7.50
C PHE A 95 0.18 -5.45 -8.30
N ARG A 96 -1.06 -5.24 -8.66
CA ARG A 96 -1.81 -6.24 -9.40
C ARG A 96 -2.69 -5.62 -10.48
N LYS A 97 -3.00 -6.45 -11.45
CA LYS A 97 -3.91 -6.15 -12.52
C LYS A 97 -5.00 -7.22 -12.50
N ASP A 98 -6.25 -6.79 -12.43
CA ASP A 98 -7.38 -7.72 -12.49
C ASP A 98 -7.69 -8.02 -13.95
N THR A 99 -7.72 -9.31 -14.31
CA THR A 99 -8.13 -9.76 -15.64
C THR A 99 -9.33 -10.69 -15.49
N TYR A 100 -10.26 -10.62 -16.43
CA TYR A 100 -11.44 -11.47 -16.46
C TYR A 100 -11.36 -12.41 -17.64
N LYS A 101 -11.52 -13.70 -17.38
CA LYS A 101 -11.71 -14.67 -18.44
C LYS A 101 -13.14 -14.56 -18.98
N THR A 102 -13.34 -14.92 -20.25
CA THR A 102 -14.60 -14.80 -20.97
C THR A 102 -15.79 -15.43 -20.21
N ASP A 103 -15.56 -16.52 -19.50
CA ASP A 103 -16.59 -17.30 -18.82
C ASP A 103 -16.52 -17.22 -17.29
N SER A 104 -15.71 -16.32 -16.74
CA SER A 104 -15.52 -16.20 -15.31
C SER A 104 -15.99 -14.85 -14.79
N ARG A 105 -16.69 -14.88 -13.64
CA ARG A 105 -17.08 -13.66 -12.92
C ARG A 105 -16.00 -13.18 -11.97
N ASN A 106 -15.02 -14.04 -11.67
CA ASN A 106 -13.94 -13.71 -10.78
C ASN A 106 -12.73 -13.29 -11.60
N PRO A 107 -12.09 -12.14 -11.27
CA PRO A 107 -10.89 -11.74 -11.97
C PRO A 107 -9.74 -12.69 -11.68
N GLU A 108 -8.91 -12.93 -12.67
CA GLU A 108 -7.59 -13.49 -12.45
C GLU A 108 -6.69 -12.38 -11.94
N ILE A 109 -5.90 -12.69 -10.94
CA ILE A 109 -4.96 -11.72 -10.36
C ILE A 109 -3.60 -11.95 -11.00
N GLU A 110 -3.10 -10.93 -11.68
CA GLU A 110 -1.76 -10.90 -12.24
C GLU A 110 -0.95 -9.81 -11.54
N ASN A 111 0.35 -10.04 -11.36
CA ASN A 111 1.24 -9.01 -10.86
C ASN A 111 1.39 -7.91 -11.90
N ALA A 112 1.15 -6.68 -11.49
CA ALA A 112 1.43 -5.51 -12.31
C ALA A 112 2.84 -5.01 -12.02
N THR A 113 3.43 -4.29 -12.98
CA THR A 113 4.79 -3.78 -12.85
C THR A 113 4.82 -2.34 -12.32
N ASP A 114 3.70 -1.65 -12.32
CA ASP A 114 3.67 -0.24 -11.95
C ASP A 114 2.44 0.13 -11.12
N LEU A 115 2.58 1.22 -10.38
CA LEU A 115 1.55 1.76 -9.50
C LEU A 115 0.29 2.16 -10.26
N ILE A 116 0.42 2.77 -11.43
CA ILE A 116 -0.73 3.27 -12.21
C ILE A 116 -1.65 2.11 -12.60
N THR A 117 -1.08 0.98 -13.02
CA THR A 117 -1.87 -0.20 -13.35
C THR A 117 -2.61 -0.73 -12.12
N ASP A 118 -1.96 -0.77 -10.96
CA ASP A 118 -2.59 -1.18 -9.71
C ASP A 118 -3.75 -0.25 -9.34
N LEU A 119 -3.53 1.05 -9.40
CA LEU A 119 -4.57 2.04 -9.06
C LEU A 119 -5.74 1.98 -10.04
N SER A 120 -5.50 1.68 -11.31
CA SER A 120 -6.52 1.67 -12.36
C SER A 120 -7.58 0.59 -12.16
N ARG A 121 -7.30 -0.46 -11.39
CA ARG A 121 -8.27 -1.52 -11.09
C ARG A 121 -9.25 -1.16 -9.98
N ARG A 122 -9.02 -0.04 -9.29
CA ARG A 122 -9.81 0.36 -8.13
C ARG A 122 -11.06 1.11 -8.57
N ASP A 123 -12.18 0.85 -7.88
CA ASP A 123 -13.51 1.32 -8.31
C ASP A 123 -13.75 2.82 -8.16
N PHE A 124 -13.10 3.45 -7.17
CA PHE A 124 -13.38 4.85 -6.85
C PHE A 124 -12.09 5.67 -6.83
N THR A 125 -12.17 6.90 -7.32
CA THR A 125 -11.03 7.82 -7.37
C THR A 125 -10.38 8.02 -6.00
N ILE A 126 -11.19 8.17 -4.94
CA ILE A 126 -10.67 8.36 -3.58
C ILE A 126 -9.89 7.14 -3.08
N ASN A 127 -10.29 5.93 -3.49
CA ASN A 127 -9.59 4.69 -3.14
C ASN A 127 -8.37 4.43 -4.01
N SER A 128 -8.18 5.23 -5.04
CA SER A 128 -7.05 5.14 -5.98
C SER A 128 -5.98 6.17 -5.70
N ILE A 129 -6.06 6.89 -4.58
CA ILE A 129 -5.03 7.85 -4.19
C ILE A 129 -3.87 7.08 -3.54
N ALA A 130 -2.67 7.35 -3.99
CA ALA A 130 -1.46 6.76 -3.41
C ALA A 130 -0.54 7.85 -2.88
N TYR A 131 0.06 7.60 -1.72
CA TYR A 131 0.94 8.53 -1.05
C TYR A 131 2.30 7.88 -0.80
N SER A 132 3.36 8.48 -1.36
CA SER A 132 4.73 8.02 -1.15
C SER A 132 5.33 8.71 0.07
N ILE A 133 5.79 7.92 1.04
CA ILE A 133 6.35 8.40 2.30
C ILE A 133 7.89 8.36 2.29
N ALA A 134 8.46 7.48 1.48
CA ALA A 134 9.86 7.05 1.59
C ALA A 134 10.92 8.08 1.23
N VAL A 135 10.55 9.15 0.54
CA VAL A 135 11.51 10.19 0.13
C VAL A 135 11.51 11.35 1.11
N SER A 136 12.55 12.19 1.09
CA SER A 136 12.67 13.33 1.99
C SER A 136 11.57 14.37 1.80
N TYR A 137 10.93 14.35 0.66
CA TYR A 137 9.67 15.03 0.42
C TYR A 137 8.67 14.00 -0.09
N THR A 138 7.40 14.22 0.20
CA THR A 138 6.35 13.29 -0.19
C THR A 138 5.47 13.92 -1.27
N HIS A 139 4.88 13.08 -2.11
CA HIS A 139 3.94 13.53 -3.12
C HIS A 139 2.76 12.57 -3.22
N LEU A 140 1.65 13.11 -3.66
CA LEU A 140 0.41 12.39 -3.85
C LEU A 140 0.29 12.01 -5.31
N THR A 141 -0.03 10.75 -5.58
CA THR A 141 -0.26 10.26 -6.93
C THR A 141 -1.74 9.95 -7.10
N LEU A 142 -2.33 10.50 -8.14
CA LEU A 142 -3.71 10.24 -8.53
C LEU A 142 -3.72 9.49 -9.85
N PRO A 143 -4.71 8.62 -10.09
CA PRO A 143 -4.84 8.00 -11.40
C PRO A 143 -5.11 9.08 -12.46
N THR A 144 -4.49 8.93 -13.62
CA THR A 144 -4.62 9.89 -14.72
C THR A 144 -5.83 9.64 -15.59
N SER A 145 -6.39 8.45 -15.52
CA SER A 145 -7.59 8.07 -16.28
C SER A 145 -8.84 8.32 -15.45
N VAL A 146 -9.83 8.79 -16.10
CA VAL A 146 -11.13 9.04 -15.51
C VAL A 146 -12.09 7.93 -15.97
#